data_94251a7540b9eb1d8095c3b304bbc415
#
_entry.id   94251a7540b9eb1d8095c3b304bbc415
#
_cell.length_a   1.000
_cell.length_b   1.000
_cell.length_c   1.000
_cell.angle_alpha   90.00
_cell.angle_beta   90.00
_cell.angle_gamma   90.00
#
_symmetry.space_group_name_H-M   'P 1'
#
loop_
_entity.id
_entity.type
_entity.pdbx_description
1 polymer ?
#
loop_
_entity_poly.entity_id
_entity_poly.type
_entity_poly.pdbx_seq_one_letter_code
_entity_poly.pdbx_strand_id
1 'polypeptide(L)'
;MIVFTGDLVTLRSAELEPFLHVLSGLKAKNGVYSILGNHDYGDYVPWKNVSEKLEDRKHLRIREKEMGWRMLNNESVYLYSGNDSVALIGVENWGEPPFPKYGNLSAAYPDLNDDCFKILLTHNPMHWDEEVISGTNIDLSLSGHTHAMQIKLQLGNWRYSPAEIRYPRWSGLYREGNQYLYVNEGIGCVFMPMRVGATPEITVIRLKCIS
;
A
#
# COMPACT_ATOMS: atom_id res chain seq x y z
N MET A 1 2.04 9.26 11.91
CA MET A 1 1.59 7.90 11.59
C MET A 1 2.63 7.15 10.78
N ILE A 2 2.58 5.83 10.76
CA ILE A 2 3.30 4.96 9.84
C ILE A 2 2.25 4.26 8.99
N VAL A 3 2.49 4.12 7.70
CA VAL A 3 1.59 3.39 6.79
C VAL A 3 2.34 2.31 6.04
N PHE A 4 1.71 1.16 5.85
CA PHE A 4 2.21 0.02 5.10
C PHE A 4 1.22 -0.33 3.99
N THR A 5 1.69 -0.32 2.75
CA THR A 5 0.82 -0.39 1.56
C THR A 5 0.70 -1.80 0.97
N GLY A 6 0.77 -2.84 1.81
CA GLY A 6 0.52 -4.24 1.43
C GLY A 6 1.76 -5.04 1.06
N ASP A 7 1.55 -6.32 0.77
CA ASP A 7 2.59 -7.33 0.53
C ASP A 7 3.54 -7.49 1.73
N LEU A 8 2.96 -7.71 2.90
CA LEU A 8 3.70 -7.96 4.13
C LEU A 8 4.43 -9.31 4.09
N VAL A 9 3.88 -10.25 3.35
CA VAL A 9 4.46 -11.57 3.09
C VAL A 9 4.54 -11.83 1.59
N THR A 10 5.38 -12.79 1.18
CA THR A 10 5.50 -13.19 -0.23
C THR A 10 4.57 -14.35 -0.56
N LEU A 11 4.45 -15.34 0.31
CA LEU A 11 3.69 -16.57 0.06
C LEU A 11 2.76 -16.94 1.22
N ARG A 12 3.23 -16.86 2.48
CA ARG A 12 2.51 -17.37 3.65
C ARG A 12 2.71 -16.48 4.87
N SER A 13 1.71 -16.43 5.73
CA SER A 13 1.75 -15.67 6.98
C SER A 13 2.90 -16.06 7.92
N ALA A 14 3.36 -17.32 7.87
CA ALA A 14 4.49 -17.80 8.66
C ALA A 14 5.82 -17.07 8.38
N GLU A 15 5.96 -16.43 7.21
CA GLU A 15 7.14 -15.62 6.86
C GLU A 15 7.30 -14.41 7.79
N LEU A 16 6.21 -13.98 8.44
CA LEU A 16 6.22 -12.85 9.36
C LEU A 16 6.84 -13.17 10.73
N GLU A 17 6.81 -14.45 11.16
CA GLU A 17 7.21 -14.86 12.49
C GLU A 17 8.61 -14.36 12.93
N PRO A 18 9.68 -14.47 12.10
CA PRO A 18 11.01 -13.98 12.48
C PRO A 18 11.08 -12.46 12.68
N PHE A 19 10.15 -11.71 12.09
CA PHE A 19 10.17 -10.25 12.08
C PHE A 19 9.19 -9.59 13.05
N LEU A 20 8.33 -10.36 13.71
CA LEU A 20 7.30 -9.85 14.61
C LEU A 20 7.87 -8.92 15.70
N HIS A 21 9.02 -9.26 16.27
CA HIS A 21 9.64 -8.47 17.33
C HIS A 21 10.11 -7.08 16.83
N VAL A 22 10.59 -7.00 15.60
CA VAL A 22 11.01 -5.72 14.97
C VAL A 22 9.79 -4.90 14.60
N LEU A 23 8.82 -5.53 13.91
CA LEU A 23 7.62 -4.86 13.40
C LEU A 23 6.70 -4.39 14.52
N SER A 24 6.58 -5.14 15.62
CA SER A 24 5.87 -4.72 16.83
C SER A 24 6.50 -3.51 17.51
N GLY A 25 7.78 -3.24 17.24
CA GLY A 25 8.50 -2.06 17.70
C GLY A 25 8.16 -0.78 16.96
N LEU A 26 7.52 -0.86 15.79
CA LEU A 26 7.09 0.32 15.03
C LEU A 26 5.97 1.04 15.79
N LYS A 27 6.23 2.27 16.21
CA LYS A 27 5.29 3.11 16.96
C LYS A 27 5.25 4.52 16.36
N ALA A 28 4.05 5.06 16.26
CA ALA A 28 3.85 6.45 15.86
C ALA A 28 2.72 7.09 16.68
N LYS A 29 2.78 8.41 16.88
CA LYS A 29 1.78 9.16 17.65
C LYS A 29 0.35 8.89 17.15
N ASN A 30 0.16 8.85 15.83
CA ASN A 30 -1.15 8.63 15.21
C ASN A 30 -1.31 7.19 14.70
N GLY A 31 -0.61 6.20 15.30
CA GLY A 31 -0.75 4.79 14.99
C GLY A 31 0.05 4.31 13.78
N VAL A 32 -0.06 3.00 13.57
CA VAL A 32 0.45 2.26 12.39
C VAL A 32 -0.74 1.68 11.65
N TYR A 33 -0.81 1.91 10.37
CA TYR A 33 -1.90 1.47 9.49
C TYR A 33 -1.37 0.61 8.36
N SER A 34 -2.14 -0.39 7.96
CA SER A 34 -1.82 -1.28 6.85
C SER A 34 -3.02 -1.52 5.95
N ILE A 35 -2.74 -1.95 4.74
CA ILE A 35 -3.70 -2.57 3.81
C ILE A 35 -3.10 -3.88 3.30
N LEU A 36 -3.91 -4.71 2.67
CA LEU A 36 -3.44 -5.94 2.02
C LEU A 36 -2.99 -5.66 0.58
N GLY A 37 -1.86 -6.28 0.18
CA GLY A 37 -1.42 -6.40 -1.19
C GLY A 37 -1.81 -7.76 -1.80
N ASN A 38 -1.46 -8.00 -3.05
CA ASN A 38 -1.86 -9.23 -3.74
C ASN A 38 -1.21 -10.50 -3.17
N HIS A 39 -0.01 -10.42 -2.63
CA HIS A 39 0.67 -11.55 -1.99
C HIS A 39 0.04 -11.96 -0.66
N ASP A 40 -0.56 -11.03 0.07
CA ASP A 40 -1.18 -11.26 1.38
C ASP A 40 -2.46 -12.13 1.31
N TYR A 41 -2.98 -12.38 0.10
CA TYR A 41 -4.13 -13.27 -0.11
C TYR A 41 -3.75 -14.74 -0.29
N GLY A 42 -2.45 -15.06 -0.42
CA GLY A 42 -1.95 -16.43 -0.60
C GLY A 42 -2.32 -17.05 -1.95
N ASP A 43 -2.55 -16.23 -2.99
CA ASP A 43 -2.93 -16.70 -4.34
C ASP A 43 -1.78 -17.37 -5.09
N TYR A 44 -0.55 -17.20 -4.62
CA TYR A 44 0.67 -17.73 -5.26
C TYR A 44 1.16 -19.07 -4.66
N VAL A 45 0.36 -19.68 -3.78
CA VAL A 45 0.72 -20.93 -3.09
C VAL A 45 -0.23 -22.05 -3.49
N PRO A 46 0.26 -23.26 -3.80
CA PRO A 46 -0.59 -24.44 -3.94
C PRO A 46 -1.05 -24.90 -2.54
N TRP A 47 -2.27 -24.53 -2.16
CA TRP A 47 -2.90 -24.93 -0.90
C TRP A 47 -3.53 -26.32 -1.05
N LYS A 48 -3.54 -27.11 0.04
CA LYS A 48 -4.22 -28.42 0.05
C LYS A 48 -5.73 -28.28 -0.15
N ASN A 49 -6.29 -27.19 0.38
CA ASN A 49 -7.71 -26.86 0.27
C ASN A 49 -7.94 -25.37 0.59
N VAL A 50 -9.16 -24.91 0.33
CA VAL A 50 -9.56 -23.51 0.56
C VAL A 50 -9.49 -23.13 2.05
N SER A 51 -9.80 -24.08 2.96
CA SER A 51 -9.77 -23.81 4.40
C SER A 51 -8.37 -23.46 4.89
N GLU A 52 -7.34 -24.18 4.42
CA GLU A 52 -5.94 -23.90 4.77
C GLU A 52 -5.53 -22.47 4.33
N LYS A 53 -5.93 -22.07 3.13
CA LYS A 53 -5.69 -20.69 2.63
C LYS A 53 -6.37 -19.62 3.50
N LEU A 54 -7.64 -19.86 3.86
CA LEU A 54 -8.40 -18.92 4.69
C LEU A 54 -7.83 -18.80 6.11
N GLU A 55 -7.35 -19.91 6.68
CA GLU A 55 -6.67 -19.91 7.99
C GLU A 55 -5.37 -19.12 7.94
N ASP A 56 -4.57 -19.26 6.89
CA ASP A 56 -3.32 -18.49 6.72
C ASP A 56 -3.60 -16.99 6.62
N ARG A 57 -4.60 -16.56 5.82
CA ARG A 57 -5.04 -15.16 5.76
C ARG A 57 -5.51 -14.64 7.11
N LYS A 58 -6.29 -15.45 7.85
CA LYS A 58 -6.73 -15.09 9.20
C LYS A 58 -5.55 -14.95 10.15
N HIS A 59 -4.57 -15.81 10.05
CA HIS A 59 -3.34 -15.76 10.84
C HIS A 59 -2.57 -14.46 10.58
N LEU A 60 -2.38 -14.07 9.32
CA LEU A 60 -1.74 -12.79 8.95
C LEU A 60 -2.45 -11.59 9.63
N ARG A 61 -3.78 -11.53 9.53
CA ARG A 61 -4.57 -10.45 10.16
C ARG A 61 -4.46 -10.43 11.69
N ILE A 62 -4.39 -11.60 12.31
CA ILE A 62 -4.17 -11.72 13.76
C ILE A 62 -2.79 -11.16 14.13
N ARG A 63 -1.74 -11.52 13.38
CA ARG A 63 -0.38 -11.03 13.61
C ARG A 63 -0.27 -9.52 13.47
N GLU A 64 -0.88 -8.92 12.46
CA GLU A 64 -0.92 -7.46 12.34
C GLU A 64 -1.59 -6.79 13.55
N LYS A 65 -2.71 -7.33 13.99
CA LYS A 65 -3.40 -6.85 15.20
C LYS A 65 -2.54 -7.00 16.47
N GLU A 66 -1.83 -8.11 16.64
CA GLU A 66 -0.90 -8.35 17.76
C GLU A 66 0.28 -7.38 17.77
N MET A 67 0.77 -6.98 16.59
CA MET A 67 1.77 -5.92 16.43
C MET A 67 1.22 -4.53 16.79
N GLY A 68 -0.09 -4.38 16.98
CA GLY A 68 -0.77 -3.13 17.27
C GLY A 68 -1.02 -2.29 16.02
N TRP A 69 -1.02 -2.90 14.83
CA TRP A 69 -1.36 -2.24 13.58
C TRP A 69 -2.86 -2.25 13.35
N ARG A 70 -3.37 -1.21 12.71
CA ARG A 70 -4.74 -1.11 12.25
C ARG A 70 -4.79 -1.34 10.75
N MET A 71 -5.33 -2.48 10.34
CA MET A 71 -5.58 -2.81 8.95
C MET A 71 -6.85 -2.09 8.48
N LEU A 72 -6.79 -1.40 7.35
CA LEU A 72 -7.92 -0.73 6.71
C LEU A 72 -8.35 -1.53 5.48
N ASN A 73 -9.50 -2.20 5.59
CA ASN A 73 -10.04 -3.08 4.55
C ASN A 73 -11.32 -2.47 3.96
N ASN A 74 -11.20 -1.62 2.94
CA ASN A 74 -12.29 -0.86 2.35
C ASN A 74 -13.00 0.02 3.41
N GLU A 75 -12.21 0.70 4.23
CA GLU A 75 -12.68 1.59 5.30
C GLU A 75 -11.79 2.83 5.43
N SER A 76 -12.27 3.82 6.16
CA SER A 76 -11.53 5.05 6.45
C SER A 76 -11.55 5.41 7.92
N VAL A 77 -10.58 6.25 8.31
CA VAL A 77 -10.47 6.84 9.65
C VAL A 77 -10.09 8.29 9.55
N TYR A 78 -10.58 9.10 10.49
CA TYR A 78 -10.11 10.48 10.65
C TYR A 78 -8.97 10.54 11.66
N LEU A 79 -7.93 11.27 11.29
CA LEU A 79 -6.79 11.59 12.15
C LEU A 79 -6.83 13.08 12.45
N TYR A 80 -6.84 13.44 13.74
CA TYR A 80 -6.99 14.81 14.19
C TYR A 80 -5.69 15.40 14.70
N SER A 81 -5.46 16.67 14.37
CA SER A 81 -4.36 17.48 14.91
C SER A 81 -4.87 18.89 15.22
N GLY A 82 -5.21 19.14 16.49
CA GLY A 82 -5.94 20.36 16.86
C GLY A 82 -7.33 20.38 16.24
N ASN A 83 -7.63 21.41 15.47
CA ASN A 83 -8.89 21.59 14.74
C ASN A 83 -8.85 20.97 13.32
N ASP A 84 -7.67 20.57 12.86
CA ASP A 84 -7.50 20.00 11.52
C ASP A 84 -7.71 18.49 11.54
N SER A 85 -8.17 17.95 10.41
CA SER A 85 -8.32 16.52 10.20
C SER A 85 -7.77 16.08 8.85
N VAL A 86 -7.31 14.84 8.83
CA VAL A 86 -6.93 14.12 7.61
C VAL A 86 -7.72 12.83 7.57
N ALA A 87 -8.38 12.54 6.46
CA ALA A 87 -9.00 11.26 6.24
C ALA A 87 -7.97 10.27 5.68
N LEU A 88 -7.72 9.17 6.38
CA LEU A 88 -6.93 8.06 5.91
C LEU A 88 -7.86 6.96 5.44
N ILE A 89 -7.83 6.67 4.15
CA ILE A 89 -8.66 5.70 3.45
C ILE A 89 -7.79 4.50 3.12
N GLY A 90 -8.25 3.29 3.38
CA GLY A 90 -7.56 2.07 2.97
C GLY A 90 -8.48 1.18 2.16
N VAL A 91 -7.99 0.70 1.03
CA VAL A 91 -8.70 -0.30 0.22
C VAL A 91 -7.93 -1.61 0.20
N GLU A 92 -8.66 -2.71 0.13
CA GLU A 92 -8.05 -4.02 -0.15
C GLU A 92 -7.42 -4.03 -1.54
N ASN A 93 -6.68 -5.10 -1.89
CA ASN A 93 -5.98 -5.15 -3.16
C ASN A 93 -6.92 -4.91 -4.36
N TRP A 94 -6.58 -3.91 -5.16
CA TRP A 94 -7.20 -3.66 -6.45
C TRP A 94 -6.48 -4.52 -7.50
N GLY A 95 -7.00 -5.75 -7.72
CA GLY A 95 -6.42 -6.71 -8.64
C GLY A 95 -6.81 -6.43 -10.08
N GLU A 96 -5.87 -6.69 -10.99
CA GLU A 96 -6.14 -6.70 -12.43
C GLU A 96 -6.36 -8.13 -12.91
N PRO A 97 -7.21 -8.37 -13.91
CA PRO A 97 -7.41 -9.71 -14.44
C PRO A 97 -6.08 -10.42 -14.80
N PRO A 98 -5.89 -11.69 -14.46
CA PRO A 98 -6.88 -12.63 -13.91
C PRO A 98 -7.05 -12.62 -12.38
N PHE A 99 -6.42 -11.69 -11.66
CA PHE A 99 -6.47 -11.62 -10.21
C PHE A 99 -7.78 -10.98 -9.72
N PRO A 100 -8.30 -11.43 -8.56
CA PRO A 100 -9.51 -10.87 -7.98
C PRO A 100 -9.36 -9.40 -7.59
N LYS A 101 -10.40 -8.62 -7.80
CA LYS A 101 -10.51 -7.23 -7.35
C LYS A 101 -11.26 -7.22 -6.02
N TYR A 102 -10.54 -7.05 -4.90
CA TYR A 102 -11.12 -6.96 -3.56
C TYR A 102 -11.32 -5.51 -3.11
N GLY A 103 -10.53 -4.58 -3.66
CA GLY A 103 -10.62 -3.16 -3.37
C GLY A 103 -11.98 -2.58 -3.77
N ASN A 104 -12.62 -1.86 -2.83
CA ASN A 104 -13.89 -1.19 -3.02
C ASN A 104 -13.78 0.25 -2.49
N LEU A 105 -13.42 1.16 -3.39
CA LEU A 105 -13.20 2.56 -3.04
C LEU A 105 -14.49 3.24 -2.59
N SER A 106 -15.62 2.93 -3.21
CA SER A 106 -16.91 3.52 -2.85
C SER A 106 -17.36 3.14 -1.43
N ALA A 107 -17.03 1.93 -0.97
CA ALA A 107 -17.30 1.50 0.41
C ALA A 107 -16.38 2.21 1.42
N ALA A 108 -15.13 2.49 1.04
CA ALA A 108 -14.16 3.17 1.90
C ALA A 108 -14.37 4.69 1.97
N TYR A 109 -15.02 5.27 0.96
CA TYR A 109 -15.06 6.71 0.71
C TYR A 109 -16.40 7.42 1.01
N PRO A 110 -17.57 6.76 1.15
CA PRO A 110 -18.90 7.36 0.95
C PRO A 110 -19.26 8.51 1.90
N ASP A 111 -18.71 8.52 3.12
CA ASP A 111 -19.11 9.47 4.17
C ASP A 111 -18.04 10.51 4.50
N LEU A 112 -17.02 10.64 3.65
CA LEU A 112 -15.92 11.59 3.92
C LEU A 112 -16.33 13.04 3.64
N ASN A 113 -16.00 13.93 4.58
CA ASN A 113 -16.14 15.36 4.39
C ASN A 113 -15.19 15.84 3.27
N ASP A 114 -15.72 16.60 2.32
CA ASP A 114 -14.96 17.10 1.18
C ASP A 114 -13.95 18.19 1.56
N ASP A 115 -14.09 18.82 2.70
CA ASP A 115 -13.18 19.87 3.19
C ASP A 115 -11.90 19.32 3.83
N CYS A 116 -11.79 18.02 4.12
CA CYS A 116 -10.60 17.44 4.71
C CYS A 116 -9.61 16.92 3.68
N PHE A 117 -8.30 16.99 3.99
CA PHE A 117 -7.25 16.36 3.18
C PHE A 117 -7.37 14.85 3.23
N LYS A 118 -7.38 14.20 2.07
CA LYS A 118 -7.62 12.76 1.92
C LYS A 118 -6.38 12.03 1.47
N ILE A 119 -6.00 10.99 2.23
CA ILE A 119 -4.90 10.10 1.89
C ILE A 119 -5.49 8.72 1.63
N LEU A 120 -5.25 8.18 0.43
CA LEU A 120 -5.60 6.81 0.07
C LEU A 120 -4.39 5.89 0.18
N LEU A 121 -4.55 4.77 0.87
CA LEU A 121 -3.67 3.62 0.79
C LEU A 121 -4.26 2.64 -0.21
N THR A 122 -3.54 2.38 -1.29
CA THR A 122 -3.90 1.40 -2.31
C THR A 122 -2.64 0.65 -2.77
N HIS A 123 -2.67 -0.67 -2.81
CA HIS A 123 -1.48 -1.45 -3.11
C HIS A 123 -1.01 -1.25 -4.55
N ASN A 124 -1.91 -1.48 -5.53
CA ASN A 124 -1.62 -1.40 -6.96
C ASN A 124 -1.75 0.05 -7.48
N PRO A 125 -0.69 0.66 -8.04
CA PRO A 125 -0.76 2.02 -8.56
C PRO A 125 -1.72 2.21 -9.74
N MET A 126 -2.06 1.14 -10.48
CA MET A 126 -3.04 1.21 -11.57
C MET A 126 -4.43 1.65 -11.10
N HIS A 127 -4.78 1.37 -9.85
CA HIS A 127 -6.03 1.83 -9.24
C HIS A 127 -6.19 3.36 -9.32
N TRP A 128 -5.08 4.09 -9.21
CA TRP A 128 -5.10 5.56 -9.28
C TRP A 128 -5.56 6.09 -10.64
N ASP A 129 -5.03 5.50 -11.72
CA ASP A 129 -5.42 5.89 -13.08
C ASP A 129 -6.87 5.47 -13.40
N GLU A 130 -7.32 4.32 -12.89
CA GLU A 130 -8.61 3.73 -13.24
C GLU A 130 -9.81 4.31 -12.48
N GLU A 131 -9.66 4.55 -11.17
CA GLU A 131 -10.79 4.94 -10.31
C GLU A 131 -10.58 6.25 -9.55
N VAL A 132 -9.33 6.63 -9.22
CA VAL A 132 -9.08 7.75 -8.31
C VAL A 132 -9.11 9.09 -9.04
N ILE A 133 -8.37 9.24 -10.15
CA ILE A 133 -8.25 10.51 -10.87
C ILE A 133 -9.60 11.03 -11.34
N SER A 134 -10.41 10.17 -11.94
CA SER A 134 -11.67 10.56 -12.56
C SER A 134 -12.87 10.53 -11.62
N GLY A 135 -12.76 9.80 -10.50
CA GLY A 135 -13.90 9.46 -9.65
C GLY A 135 -13.90 10.09 -8.27
N THR A 136 -12.81 10.76 -7.85
CA THR A 136 -12.67 11.24 -6.48
C THR A 136 -11.98 12.59 -6.36
N ASN A 137 -12.01 13.17 -5.15
CA ASN A 137 -11.19 14.32 -4.75
C ASN A 137 -10.11 13.92 -3.72
N ILE A 138 -9.54 12.72 -3.85
CA ILE A 138 -8.41 12.25 -3.03
C ILE A 138 -7.17 13.06 -3.38
N ASP A 139 -6.53 13.67 -2.37
CA ASP A 139 -5.39 14.55 -2.56
C ASP A 139 -4.08 13.78 -2.77
N LEU A 140 -3.89 12.68 -2.01
CA LEU A 140 -2.66 11.88 -2.03
C LEU A 140 -2.97 10.40 -1.98
N SER A 141 -2.48 9.65 -2.97
CA SER A 141 -2.51 8.19 -2.96
C SER A 141 -1.11 7.64 -2.69
N LEU A 142 -1.02 6.62 -1.86
CA LEU A 142 0.22 5.91 -1.51
C LEU A 142 0.10 4.47 -1.97
N SER A 143 1.05 4.04 -2.81
CA SER A 143 1.10 2.69 -3.40
C SER A 143 2.45 2.02 -3.21
N GLY A 144 2.48 0.71 -3.42
CA GLY A 144 3.68 -0.11 -3.50
C GLY A 144 3.68 -1.00 -4.74
N HIS A 145 3.67 -2.33 -4.56
CA HIS A 145 3.44 -3.36 -5.55
C HIS A 145 4.55 -3.58 -6.59
N THR A 146 5.03 -2.53 -7.23
CA THR A 146 5.87 -2.63 -8.42
C THR A 146 7.31 -3.06 -8.13
N HIS A 147 7.82 -2.71 -6.93
CA HIS A 147 9.24 -2.83 -6.53
C HIS A 147 10.23 -2.28 -7.57
N ALA A 148 9.79 -1.49 -8.57
CA ALA A 148 10.51 -1.19 -9.81
C ALA A 148 11.02 -2.49 -10.49
N MET A 149 10.28 -3.62 -10.35
CA MET A 149 10.74 -4.98 -10.70
C MET A 149 12.16 -5.29 -10.19
N GLN A 150 12.56 -4.66 -9.07
CA GLN A 150 13.86 -4.80 -8.42
C GLN A 150 15.06 -4.37 -9.28
N ILE A 151 14.82 -3.81 -10.47
CA ILE A 151 15.84 -3.34 -11.40
C ILE A 151 15.50 -1.90 -11.82
N LYS A 152 16.38 -0.97 -11.47
CA LYS A 152 16.26 0.45 -11.86
C LYS A 152 17.58 0.98 -12.33
N LEU A 153 17.58 1.58 -13.49
CA LEU A 153 18.72 2.35 -14.02
C LEU A 153 18.38 3.84 -13.90
N GLN A 154 19.32 4.64 -13.42
CA GLN A 154 19.13 6.08 -13.32
C GLN A 154 20.41 6.80 -13.75
N LEU A 155 20.25 7.73 -14.69
CA LEU A 155 21.32 8.60 -15.15
C LEU A 155 20.80 10.04 -15.25
N GLY A 156 21.16 10.85 -14.29
CA GLY A 156 20.59 12.20 -14.14
C GLY A 156 19.07 12.13 -13.95
N ASN A 157 18.33 12.80 -14.82
CA ASN A 157 16.86 12.81 -14.81
C ASN A 157 16.22 11.63 -15.55
N TRP A 158 17.00 10.87 -16.31
CA TRP A 158 16.52 9.68 -17.01
C TRP A 158 16.50 8.50 -16.04
N ARG A 159 15.39 7.76 -16.05
CA ARG A 159 15.20 6.54 -15.27
C ARG A 159 14.48 5.49 -16.09
N TYR A 160 14.85 4.24 -15.88
CA TYR A 160 14.24 3.09 -16.54
C TYR A 160 14.14 1.93 -15.56
N SER A 161 13.04 1.18 -15.68
CA SER A 161 12.82 -0.10 -15.02
C SER A 161 12.00 -1.00 -15.95
N PRO A 162 12.19 -2.33 -15.94
CA PRO A 162 11.28 -3.26 -16.61
C PRO A 162 9.82 -3.10 -16.15
N ALA A 163 9.60 -2.57 -14.95
CA ALA A 163 8.26 -2.28 -14.43
C ALA A 163 7.47 -1.32 -15.33
N GLU A 164 8.14 -0.40 -16.05
CA GLU A 164 7.53 0.57 -16.96
C GLU A 164 6.70 -0.08 -18.07
N ILE A 165 7.06 -1.31 -18.48
CA ILE A 165 6.32 -2.07 -19.51
C ILE A 165 4.88 -2.36 -19.04
N ARG A 166 4.69 -2.59 -17.75
CA ARG A 166 3.39 -2.96 -17.16
C ARG A 166 2.74 -1.81 -16.42
N TYR A 167 3.52 -1.01 -15.70
CA TYR A 167 3.06 0.04 -14.80
C TYR A 167 3.57 1.40 -15.27
N PRO A 168 2.74 2.24 -15.90
CA PRO A 168 3.13 3.60 -16.29
C PRO A 168 3.62 4.43 -15.10
N ARG A 169 3.06 4.14 -13.92
CA ARG A 169 3.41 4.77 -12.65
C ARG A 169 4.12 3.74 -11.74
N TRP A 170 5.42 3.55 -11.94
CA TRP A 170 6.14 2.45 -11.31
C TRP A 170 7.03 2.85 -10.12
N SER A 171 7.34 4.12 -9.91
CA SER A 171 8.20 4.59 -8.79
C SER A 171 8.14 6.10 -8.62
N GLY A 172 8.13 6.58 -7.36
CA GLY A 172 8.22 7.99 -7.01
C GLY A 172 6.92 8.75 -7.12
N LEU A 173 7.02 10.07 -7.21
CA LEU A 173 5.89 11.00 -7.18
C LEU A 173 5.35 11.30 -8.57
N TYR A 174 4.03 11.20 -8.72
CA TYR A 174 3.25 11.60 -9.89
C TYR A 174 2.20 12.62 -9.48
N ARG A 175 1.76 13.42 -10.46
CA ARG A 175 0.72 14.44 -10.25
C ARG A 175 -0.19 14.55 -11.47
N GLU A 176 -1.50 14.57 -11.23
CA GLU A 176 -2.53 14.94 -12.20
C GLU A 176 -3.46 15.98 -11.58
N GLY A 177 -3.48 17.17 -12.13
CA GLY A 177 -4.24 18.28 -11.55
C GLY A 177 -3.79 18.59 -10.12
N ASN A 178 -4.69 18.39 -9.16
CA ASN A 178 -4.45 18.57 -7.73
C ASN A 178 -4.24 17.26 -6.97
N GLN A 179 -4.28 16.11 -7.66
CA GLN A 179 -4.11 14.80 -7.06
C GLN A 179 -2.69 14.30 -7.22
N TYR A 180 -2.18 13.63 -6.20
CA TYR A 180 -0.83 13.09 -6.16
C TYR A 180 -0.87 11.58 -5.94
N LEU A 181 0.06 10.86 -6.59
CA LEU A 181 0.36 9.47 -6.31
C LEU A 181 1.84 9.34 -5.96
N TYR A 182 2.14 8.66 -4.87
CA TYR A 182 3.49 8.22 -4.56
C TYR A 182 3.57 6.70 -4.61
N VAL A 183 4.45 6.17 -5.46
CA VAL A 183 4.71 4.73 -5.59
C VAL A 183 6.06 4.42 -4.93
N ASN A 184 6.00 3.72 -3.80
CA ASN A 184 7.16 3.27 -3.03
C ASN A 184 7.73 1.98 -3.60
N GLU A 185 9.05 1.88 -3.72
CA GLU A 185 9.73 0.68 -4.25
C GLU A 185 9.80 -0.48 -3.25
N GLY A 186 9.33 -0.28 -2.00
CA GLY A 186 9.32 -1.28 -0.95
C GLY A 186 10.69 -1.60 -0.35
N ILE A 187 10.67 -2.34 0.75
CA ILE A 187 11.87 -2.76 1.47
C ILE A 187 12.28 -4.21 1.19
N GLY A 188 11.34 -5.03 0.72
CA GLY A 188 11.51 -6.47 0.48
C GLY A 188 11.97 -6.82 -0.93
N CYS A 189 12.00 -8.11 -1.21
CA CYS A 189 12.26 -8.69 -2.53
C CYS A 189 11.17 -9.70 -2.87
N VAL A 190 10.89 -9.86 -4.17
CA VAL A 190 9.96 -10.86 -4.71
C VAL A 190 10.70 -11.71 -5.74
N PHE A 191 10.53 -13.03 -5.71
CA PHE A 191 11.14 -14.02 -6.57
C PHE A 191 12.68 -14.10 -6.49
N MET A 192 13.39 -13.00 -6.74
CA MET A 192 14.85 -12.95 -6.67
C MET A 192 15.28 -12.16 -5.44
N PRO A 193 16.14 -12.71 -4.57
CA PRO A 193 16.62 -12.03 -3.37
C PRO A 193 17.70 -11.00 -3.70
N MET A 194 17.47 -10.15 -4.70
CA MET A 194 18.42 -9.13 -5.14
C MET A 194 17.68 -7.89 -5.66
N ARG A 195 18.32 -6.74 -5.53
CA ARG A 195 17.91 -5.48 -6.13
C ARG A 195 19.08 -4.84 -6.85
N VAL A 196 18.85 -4.32 -8.06
CA VAL A 196 19.86 -3.61 -8.86
C VAL A 196 19.38 -2.19 -9.12
N GLY A 197 19.96 -1.22 -8.43
CA GLY A 197 19.58 0.20 -8.52
C GLY A 197 18.23 0.57 -7.90
N ALA A 198 17.31 -0.39 -7.73
CA ALA A 198 16.07 -0.22 -6.97
C ALA A 198 16.34 -0.52 -5.48
N THR A 199 16.91 0.45 -4.76
CA THR A 199 17.26 0.28 -3.34
C THR A 199 16.02 0.15 -2.46
N PRO A 200 16.10 -0.58 -1.31
CA PRO A 200 15.03 -0.57 -0.31
C PRO A 200 14.66 0.85 0.10
N GLU A 201 13.37 1.14 0.20
CA GLU A 201 12.88 2.50 0.41
C GLU A 201 11.94 2.60 1.61
N ILE A 202 12.22 3.60 2.47
CA ILE A 202 11.28 4.11 3.47
C ILE A 202 11.08 5.60 3.18
N THR A 203 9.85 5.98 2.83
CA THR A 203 9.53 7.35 2.43
C THR A 203 9.01 8.17 3.61
N VAL A 204 9.52 9.37 3.80
CA VAL A 204 9.00 10.34 4.77
C VAL A 204 8.25 11.45 4.04
N ILE A 205 6.95 11.56 4.27
CA ILE A 205 6.09 12.58 3.69
C ILE A 205 5.71 13.57 4.79
N ARG A 206 5.93 14.85 4.53
CA ARG A 206 5.52 15.94 5.40
C ARG A 206 4.37 16.72 4.76
N LEU A 207 3.20 16.65 5.37
CA LEU A 207 2.07 17.50 5.03
C LEU A 207 2.27 18.88 5.71
N LYS A 208 1.93 19.94 4.99
CA LYS A 208 1.94 21.30 5.51
C LYS A 208 0.64 21.99 5.13
N CYS A 209 0.01 22.64 6.09
CA CYS A 209 -1.05 23.59 5.78
C CYS A 209 -0.42 24.81 5.11
N ILE A 210 -0.97 25.25 3.98
CA ILE A 210 -0.60 26.52 3.35
C ILE A 210 -1.60 27.52 3.89
N SER A 211 -1.16 28.30 4.88
CA SER A 211 -1.89 29.46 5.40
C SER A 211 -1.88 30.62 4.41
#